data_313c781eb950cc6c0876a498e56021b5
#
_entry.id   313c781eb950cc6c0876a498e56021b5
#
_cell.length_a   1.000
_cell.length_b   1.000
_cell.length_c   1.000
_cell.angle_alpha   90.00
_cell.angle_beta   90.00
_cell.angle_gamma   90.00
#
_symmetry.space_group_name_H-M   'P 1'
#
loop_
_entity.id
_entity.type
_entity.pdbx_description
1 polymer ?
#
loop_
_entity_poly.entity_id
_entity_poly.type
_entity_poly.pdbx_seq_one_letter_code
_entity_poly.pdbx_strand_id
1 'polypeptide(L)'
;MSRLLGAVLAALLCCTSCTGTSGPGPGRAGSPEPSVPTLSPIRLPPKGPPTGRLYADLRQSSRDAALGRMEVWIANDTRRDVTPTRITYTDPRFRRPVPGERLRLDPSRSERGYPLALPAVPACGKHRGPGRMRVTYAGRTVTLPVTDDNDVVARYVASRCLELAVDRVAPLRFADRVRVDRPGEGSTGTLVLVARPTGVPGHVLRIDAVGGTPLLGAAAGAAWRPRGRVRSDGPVQRLELPVRPARCDDHVFMESAGATAFLVSLRLDGRPGSLVVRMSPAGASAAIAFARDSCGH
;
A
#
# COMPACT_ATOMS: atom_id res chain seq x y z
N MET A 1 -43.82 43.21 -5.37
CA MET A 1 -44.92 43.36 -6.39
C MET A 1 -44.65 42.33 -7.45
N SER A 2 -45.73 41.57 -7.84
CA SER A 2 -45.88 40.58 -8.94
C SER A 2 -45.14 39.27 -8.79
N ARG A 3 -45.66 38.15 -8.38
CA ARG A 3 -46.75 37.23 -8.78
C ARG A 3 -46.65 36.81 -10.26
N LEU A 4 -46.49 35.45 -10.46
CA LEU A 4 -47.16 34.55 -11.39
C LEU A 4 -46.39 33.21 -11.35
N LEU A 5 -46.89 32.11 -10.82
CA LEU A 5 -47.95 31.14 -11.13
C LEU A 5 -47.84 30.50 -12.52
N GLY A 6 -47.81 29.17 -12.50
CA GLY A 6 -48.21 28.25 -13.58
C GLY A 6 -47.07 27.30 -13.96
N ALA A 7 -47.22 26.00 -14.16
CA ALA A 7 -48.38 25.11 -14.17
C ALA A 7 -47.82 23.67 -13.99
N VAL A 8 -48.57 22.84 -13.28
CA VAL A 8 -48.42 21.38 -13.18
C VAL A 8 -48.92 20.74 -14.45
N LEU A 9 -48.12 19.85 -15.06
CA LEU A 9 -48.63 18.96 -16.11
C LEU A 9 -48.33 17.51 -15.70
N ALA A 10 -49.39 16.82 -15.28
CA ALA A 10 -49.40 15.39 -15.01
C ALA A 10 -49.59 14.66 -16.35
N ALA A 11 -48.66 13.79 -16.73
CA ALA A 11 -48.81 12.86 -17.84
C ALA A 11 -49.05 11.45 -17.28
N LEU A 12 -50.30 10.99 -17.36
CA LEU A 12 -50.71 9.60 -17.22
C LEU A 12 -50.19 8.82 -18.42
N LEU A 13 -49.37 7.79 -18.20
CA LEU A 13 -49.05 6.78 -19.21
C LEU A 13 -49.88 5.52 -18.93
N CYS A 14 -50.74 5.18 -19.90
CA CYS A 14 -51.55 3.98 -19.92
C CYS A 14 -50.66 2.72 -20.08
N CYS A 15 -50.85 1.76 -19.16
CA CYS A 15 -50.39 0.39 -19.35
C CYS A 15 -51.32 -0.32 -20.34
N THR A 16 -50.87 -0.60 -21.55
CA THR A 16 -51.54 -1.52 -22.48
C THR A 16 -51.00 -2.94 -22.23
N SER A 17 -51.85 -3.76 -21.63
CA SER A 17 -51.65 -5.19 -21.48
C SER A 17 -51.79 -5.90 -22.82
N CYS A 18 -50.73 -6.43 -23.40
CA CYS A 18 -50.80 -7.37 -24.50
C CYS A 18 -50.99 -8.79 -23.95
N THR A 19 -52.20 -9.31 -24.04
CA THR A 19 -52.50 -10.74 -23.89
C THR A 19 -52.10 -11.44 -25.19
N GLY A 20 -50.92 -12.08 -25.19
CA GLY A 20 -50.47 -12.95 -26.30
C GLY A 20 -50.94 -14.38 -26.07
N THR A 21 -51.74 -14.87 -26.97
CA THR A 21 -52.27 -16.23 -27.07
C THR A 21 -51.11 -17.21 -27.35
N SER A 22 -50.92 -18.17 -26.46
CA SER A 22 -49.88 -19.23 -26.59
C SER A 22 -50.34 -20.28 -27.59
N GLY A 23 -49.73 -20.34 -28.77
CA GLY A 23 -49.79 -21.47 -29.69
C GLY A 23 -48.67 -22.49 -29.35
N PRO A 24 -48.90 -23.82 -29.52
CA PRO A 24 -47.86 -24.81 -29.26
C PRO A 24 -46.85 -24.81 -30.41
N GLY A 25 -45.68 -24.20 -30.15
CA GLY A 25 -44.53 -24.28 -31.03
C GLY A 25 -43.68 -25.54 -30.74
N PRO A 26 -42.99 -26.11 -31.76
CA PRO A 26 -42.18 -27.33 -31.60
C PRO A 26 -41.03 -27.07 -30.63
N GLY A 27 -40.88 -28.03 -29.69
CA GLY A 27 -39.90 -27.99 -28.60
C GLY A 27 -38.49 -27.70 -29.09
N ARG A 28 -37.96 -26.55 -28.68
CA ARG A 28 -36.50 -26.29 -28.67
C ARG A 28 -35.90 -27.15 -27.57
N ALA A 29 -35.12 -28.17 -27.98
CA ALA A 29 -34.25 -28.85 -27.07
C ALA A 29 -33.40 -27.84 -26.30
N GLY A 30 -33.64 -27.71 -24.98
CA GLY A 30 -32.88 -26.82 -24.11
C GLY A 30 -31.42 -27.23 -24.16
N SER A 31 -30.55 -26.33 -24.58
CA SER A 31 -29.11 -26.52 -24.38
C SER A 31 -28.86 -26.74 -22.87
N PRO A 32 -28.10 -27.77 -22.48
CA PRO A 32 -27.83 -27.99 -21.09
C PRO A 32 -27.10 -26.76 -20.54
N GLU A 33 -27.67 -26.17 -19.48
CA GLU A 33 -27.06 -25.08 -18.75
C GLU A 33 -25.69 -25.58 -18.25
N PRO A 34 -24.57 -24.84 -18.49
CA PRO A 34 -23.27 -25.27 -18.04
C PRO A 34 -23.29 -25.40 -16.52
N SER A 35 -23.26 -26.62 -16.01
CA SER A 35 -23.15 -26.88 -14.58
C SER A 35 -21.84 -26.31 -14.07
N VAL A 36 -21.92 -25.22 -13.29
CA VAL A 36 -20.77 -24.65 -12.59
C VAL A 36 -20.25 -25.72 -11.64
N PRO A 37 -18.98 -26.15 -11.79
CA PRO A 37 -18.42 -27.16 -10.88
C PRO A 37 -18.48 -26.62 -9.46
N THR A 38 -19.26 -27.29 -8.59
CA THR A 38 -19.31 -26.97 -7.17
C THR A 38 -17.97 -27.39 -6.57
N LEU A 39 -17.12 -26.40 -6.23
CA LEU A 39 -15.87 -26.67 -5.55
C LEU A 39 -16.18 -27.30 -4.18
N SER A 40 -15.74 -28.53 -3.99
CA SER A 40 -15.83 -29.17 -2.66
C SER A 40 -14.95 -28.39 -1.67
N PRO A 41 -15.45 -28.07 -0.46
CA PRO A 41 -14.65 -27.42 0.56
C PRO A 41 -13.37 -28.22 0.85
N ILE A 42 -12.23 -27.54 0.82
CA ILE A 42 -10.95 -28.15 1.21
C ILE A 42 -11.04 -28.51 2.69
N ARG A 43 -11.01 -29.78 3.01
CA ARG A 43 -10.95 -30.24 4.40
C ARG A 43 -9.53 -30.02 4.91
N LEU A 44 -9.35 -29.02 5.77
CA LEU A 44 -8.09 -28.85 6.49
C LEU A 44 -7.88 -30.03 7.45
N PRO A 45 -6.64 -30.53 7.58
CA PRO A 45 -6.35 -31.56 8.55
C PRO A 45 -6.69 -31.08 9.97
N PRO A 46 -7.18 -31.96 10.84
CA PRO A 46 -7.50 -31.58 12.22
C PRO A 46 -6.24 -31.08 12.93
N LYS A 47 -6.37 -29.97 13.65
CA LYS A 47 -5.27 -29.45 14.46
C LYS A 47 -4.90 -30.48 15.53
N GLY A 48 -3.61 -30.80 15.64
CA GLY A 48 -3.07 -31.67 16.69
C GLY A 48 -3.38 -31.15 18.12
N PRO A 49 -3.04 -31.85 19.19
CA PRO A 49 -3.26 -31.42 20.56
C PRO A 49 -2.53 -30.07 20.84
N PRO A 50 -3.08 -29.18 21.70
CA PRO A 50 -2.47 -27.90 21.98
C PRO A 50 -1.15 -28.06 22.73
N THR A 51 -0.13 -27.29 22.34
CA THR A 51 1.20 -27.30 22.99
C THR A 51 1.21 -26.59 24.35
N GLY A 52 0.17 -25.83 24.66
CA GLY A 52 0.08 -25.01 25.88
C GLY A 52 0.88 -23.71 25.81
N ARG A 53 1.35 -23.30 24.62
CA ARG A 53 2.23 -22.14 24.42
C ARG A 53 1.61 -21.07 23.53
N LEU A 54 2.16 -19.86 23.63
CA LEU A 54 1.95 -18.79 22.66
C LEU A 54 3.14 -18.77 21.70
N TYR A 55 2.88 -18.43 20.44
CA TYR A 55 3.89 -18.19 19.41
C TYR A 55 3.69 -16.79 18.84
N ALA A 56 4.76 -16.19 18.33
CA ALA A 56 4.69 -14.86 17.75
C ALA A 56 5.46 -14.83 16.43
N ASP A 57 4.83 -14.27 15.39
CA ASP A 57 5.45 -13.99 14.09
C ASP A 57 5.13 -12.57 13.63
N LEU A 58 6.01 -12.01 12.79
CA LEU A 58 5.83 -10.68 12.20
C LEU A 58 5.29 -10.79 10.78
N ARG A 59 4.28 -9.97 10.50
CA ARG A 59 3.70 -9.83 9.17
C ARG A 59 3.60 -8.35 8.81
N GLN A 60 3.69 -8.06 7.53
CA GLN A 60 3.45 -6.72 7.02
C GLN A 60 2.80 -6.81 5.64
N SER A 61 1.59 -6.34 5.54
CA SER A 61 0.91 -6.13 4.27
C SER A 61 1.36 -4.82 3.60
N SER A 62 1.05 -4.65 2.32
CA SER A 62 1.28 -3.38 1.61
C SER A 62 0.54 -2.21 2.27
N ARG A 63 -0.65 -2.47 2.82
CA ARG A 63 -1.43 -1.49 3.59
C ARG A 63 -0.73 -1.11 4.89
N ASP A 64 -0.16 -2.07 5.62
CA ASP A 64 0.57 -1.78 6.85
C ASP A 64 1.83 -0.97 6.59
N ALA A 65 2.57 -1.33 5.55
CA ALA A 65 3.73 -0.55 5.11
C ALA A 65 3.35 0.90 4.75
N ALA A 66 2.22 1.09 4.07
CA ALA A 66 1.69 2.42 3.74
C ALA A 66 1.30 3.23 4.99
N LEU A 67 0.84 2.56 6.04
CA LEU A 67 0.45 3.17 7.32
C LEU A 67 1.62 3.29 8.31
N GLY A 68 2.84 2.94 7.90
CA GLY A 68 4.03 3.01 8.77
C GLY A 68 3.96 2.04 9.96
N ARG A 69 3.38 0.87 9.78
CA ARG A 69 3.24 -0.15 10.82
C ARG A 69 3.57 -1.55 10.30
N MET A 70 3.71 -2.47 11.22
CA MET A 70 3.72 -3.92 11.01
C MET A 70 2.72 -4.56 11.96
N GLU A 71 2.49 -5.85 11.85
CA GLU A 71 1.67 -6.60 12.80
C GLU A 71 2.48 -7.72 13.42
N VAL A 72 2.34 -7.89 14.74
CA VAL A 72 2.73 -9.14 15.38
C VAL A 72 1.49 -10.03 15.48
N TRP A 73 1.60 -11.22 14.95
CA TRP A 73 0.58 -12.24 15.05
C TRP A 73 0.94 -13.15 16.22
N ILE A 74 0.00 -13.28 17.16
CA ILE A 74 0.15 -14.17 18.32
C ILE A 74 -0.78 -15.35 18.10
N ALA A 75 -0.21 -16.53 17.99
CA ALA A 75 -0.96 -17.78 17.94
C ALA A 75 -1.12 -18.30 19.38
N ASN A 76 -2.37 -18.41 19.81
CA ASN A 76 -2.74 -18.96 21.10
C ASN A 76 -2.93 -20.47 21.01
N ASP A 77 -1.86 -21.24 21.08
CA ASP A 77 -1.92 -22.71 21.10
C ASP A 77 -2.06 -23.27 22.52
N THR A 78 -2.83 -22.58 23.37
CA THR A 78 -3.21 -23.03 24.70
C THR A 78 -4.65 -23.58 24.71
N ARG A 79 -5.07 -24.14 25.84
CA ARG A 79 -6.46 -24.62 26.04
C ARG A 79 -7.41 -23.53 26.53
N ARG A 80 -6.92 -22.30 26.75
CA ARG A 80 -7.69 -21.18 27.33
C ARG A 80 -7.57 -19.95 26.46
N ASP A 81 -8.58 -19.15 26.48
CA ASP A 81 -8.54 -17.82 25.88
C ASP A 81 -7.51 -16.94 26.59
N VAL A 82 -6.86 -16.08 25.83
CA VAL A 82 -5.86 -15.13 26.31
C VAL A 82 -6.34 -13.73 25.99
N THR A 83 -6.45 -12.87 27.02
CA THR A 83 -6.72 -11.44 26.84
C THR A 83 -5.47 -10.65 27.23
N PRO A 84 -4.65 -10.21 26.27
CA PRO A 84 -3.48 -9.41 26.57
C PRO A 84 -3.88 -8.07 27.18
N THR A 85 -3.25 -7.70 28.28
CA THR A 85 -3.33 -6.35 28.88
C THR A 85 -2.18 -5.46 28.42
N ARG A 86 -1.07 -6.07 27.96
CA ARG A 86 0.07 -5.37 27.37
C ARG A 86 0.80 -6.29 26.40
N ILE A 87 1.16 -5.72 25.24
CA ILE A 87 2.06 -6.34 24.27
C ILE A 87 3.21 -5.35 24.02
N THR A 88 4.45 -5.84 24.00
CA THR A 88 5.63 -4.99 23.75
C THR A 88 6.65 -5.76 22.92
N TYR A 89 6.95 -5.24 21.74
CA TYR A 89 7.99 -5.76 20.87
C TYR A 89 9.31 -5.06 21.13
N THR A 90 10.40 -5.82 21.23
CA THR A 90 11.76 -5.32 21.37
C THR A 90 12.65 -5.90 20.28
N ASP A 91 13.46 -5.07 19.66
CA ASP A 91 14.41 -5.45 18.62
C ASP A 91 15.67 -4.58 18.75
N PRO A 92 16.89 -5.15 18.62
CA PRO A 92 18.13 -4.35 18.69
C PRO A 92 18.22 -3.25 17.64
N ARG A 93 17.48 -3.38 16.55
CA ARG A 93 17.38 -2.39 15.47
C ARG A 93 16.43 -1.23 15.79
N PHE A 94 15.71 -1.28 16.89
CA PHE A 94 14.84 -0.21 17.37
C PHE A 94 15.41 0.42 18.64
N ARG A 95 15.39 1.75 18.71
CA ARG A 95 15.93 2.50 19.86
C ARG A 95 15.08 2.34 21.12
N ARG A 96 13.80 2.01 20.97
CA ARG A 96 12.84 1.83 22.05
C ARG A 96 11.93 0.66 21.77
N PRO A 97 11.39 -0.01 22.79
CA PRO A 97 10.36 -0.99 22.64
C PRO A 97 9.11 -0.40 21.94
N VAL A 98 8.45 -1.21 21.13
CA VAL A 98 7.24 -0.82 20.40
C VAL A 98 6.02 -1.47 21.07
N PRO A 99 5.05 -0.69 21.56
CA PRO A 99 3.84 -1.23 22.15
C PRO A 99 2.90 -1.77 21.05
N GLY A 100 2.20 -2.84 21.37
CA GLY A 100 1.09 -3.33 20.55
C GLY A 100 -0.17 -2.52 20.81
N GLU A 101 -0.95 -2.32 19.75
CA GLU A 101 -2.20 -1.60 19.79
C GLU A 101 -3.41 -2.53 19.62
N ARG A 102 -4.61 -2.02 19.92
CA ARG A 102 -5.90 -2.71 19.73
C ARG A 102 -5.93 -4.08 20.39
N LEU A 103 -5.49 -4.12 21.65
CA LEU A 103 -5.50 -5.36 22.43
C LEU A 103 -6.92 -5.90 22.59
N ARG A 104 -7.06 -7.20 22.38
CA ARG A 104 -8.36 -7.89 22.42
C ARG A 104 -8.18 -9.37 22.77
N LEU A 105 -9.29 -10.01 23.11
CA LEU A 105 -9.35 -11.44 23.36
C LEU A 105 -8.78 -12.25 22.15
N ASP A 106 -7.89 -13.17 22.45
CA ASP A 106 -7.37 -14.17 21.53
C ASP A 106 -7.90 -15.54 21.95
N PRO A 107 -8.90 -16.08 21.24
CA PRO A 107 -9.49 -17.36 21.60
C PRO A 107 -8.46 -18.50 21.60
N SER A 108 -8.72 -19.51 22.40
CA SER A 108 -7.94 -20.75 22.36
C SER A 108 -7.86 -21.30 20.95
N ARG A 109 -6.69 -21.78 20.55
CA ARG A 109 -6.45 -22.40 19.23
C ARG A 109 -6.65 -21.48 18.03
N SER A 110 -6.59 -20.18 18.25
CA SER A 110 -6.64 -19.14 17.20
C SER A 110 -5.36 -18.33 17.12
N GLU A 111 -5.31 -17.42 16.18
CA GLU A 111 -4.24 -16.41 16.08
C GLU A 111 -4.84 -15.02 15.85
N ARG A 112 -4.13 -14.00 16.35
CA ARG A 112 -4.55 -12.60 16.18
C ARG A 112 -3.38 -11.68 15.88
N GLY A 113 -3.61 -10.77 14.92
CA GLY A 113 -2.68 -9.68 14.60
C GLY A 113 -2.89 -8.47 15.51
N TYR A 114 -1.78 -7.93 16.02
CA TYR A 114 -1.75 -6.70 16.82
C TYR A 114 -0.84 -5.70 16.12
N PRO A 115 -1.37 -4.52 15.75
CA PRO A 115 -0.58 -3.50 15.08
C PRO A 115 0.56 -2.99 15.97
N LEU A 116 1.71 -2.77 15.35
CA LEU A 116 2.92 -2.20 15.93
C LEU A 116 3.33 -1.00 15.08
N ALA A 117 3.27 0.21 15.62
CA ALA A 117 3.73 1.41 14.91
C ALA A 117 5.25 1.33 14.70
N LEU A 118 5.71 1.48 13.46
CA LEU A 118 7.13 1.47 13.15
C LEU A 118 7.80 2.77 13.62
N PRO A 119 8.96 2.71 14.32
CA PRO A 119 9.60 3.90 14.85
C PRO A 119 10.10 4.80 13.71
N ALA A 120 9.82 6.10 13.74
CA ALA A 120 10.26 7.04 12.69
C ALA A 120 11.78 7.04 12.47
N VAL A 121 12.56 6.76 13.52
CA VAL A 121 14.02 6.70 13.48
C VAL A 121 14.50 5.39 14.11
N PRO A 122 14.79 4.36 13.30
CA PRO A 122 15.41 3.13 13.80
C PRO A 122 16.87 3.35 14.19
N ALA A 123 17.47 2.35 14.82
CA ALA A 123 18.91 2.34 15.05
C ALA A 123 19.63 1.95 13.75
N CYS A 124 20.09 2.97 13.00
CA CYS A 124 20.82 2.75 11.76
C CYS A 124 22.27 2.33 12.06
N GLY A 125 22.59 1.08 11.76
CA GLY A 125 23.93 0.52 12.00
C GLY A 125 23.93 -1.00 11.90
N LYS A 126 24.99 -1.63 12.39
CA LYS A 126 25.15 -3.10 12.38
C LYS A 126 24.52 -3.72 13.64
N HIS A 127 23.25 -3.43 13.87
CA HIS A 127 22.48 -4.06 14.94
C HIS A 127 21.95 -5.41 14.48
N ARG A 128 22.28 -6.48 15.18
CA ARG A 128 21.84 -7.85 14.88
C ARG A 128 21.25 -8.48 16.14
N GLY A 129 20.38 -9.43 15.93
CA GLY A 129 19.76 -10.21 17.00
C GLY A 129 18.27 -10.42 16.73
N PRO A 130 17.69 -11.45 17.34
CA PRO A 130 16.28 -11.76 17.19
C PRO A 130 15.43 -10.76 17.96
N GLY A 131 14.27 -10.42 17.38
CA GLY A 131 13.21 -9.72 18.06
C GLY A 131 12.60 -10.57 19.18
N ARG A 132 12.03 -9.92 20.17
CA ARG A 132 11.31 -10.57 21.28
C ARG A 132 10.00 -9.88 21.54
N MET A 133 8.97 -10.67 21.84
CA MET A 133 7.65 -10.18 22.22
C MET A 133 7.41 -10.47 23.70
N ARG A 134 7.02 -9.44 24.44
CA ARG A 134 6.52 -9.58 25.82
C ARG A 134 5.01 -9.43 25.79
N VAL A 135 4.31 -10.42 26.30
CA VAL A 135 2.85 -10.45 26.41
C VAL A 135 2.48 -10.57 27.88
N THR A 136 1.72 -9.60 28.38
CA THR A 136 1.16 -9.61 29.74
C THR A 136 -0.31 -9.97 29.66
N TYR A 137 -0.73 -11.01 30.36
CA TYR A 137 -2.11 -11.47 30.48
C TYR A 137 -2.33 -12.25 31.79
N ALA A 138 -3.51 -12.20 32.33
CA ALA A 138 -3.87 -12.88 33.61
C ALA A 138 -2.82 -12.64 34.73
N GLY A 139 -2.33 -11.40 34.88
CA GLY A 139 -1.36 -10.99 35.88
C GLY A 139 0.07 -11.48 35.67
N ARG A 140 0.36 -12.21 34.60
CA ARG A 140 1.71 -12.72 34.30
C ARG A 140 2.26 -12.16 32.98
N THR A 141 3.58 -12.10 32.85
CA THR A 141 4.26 -11.70 31.61
C THR A 141 5.09 -12.87 31.08
N VAL A 142 4.89 -13.17 29.81
CA VAL A 142 5.70 -14.15 29.07
C VAL A 142 6.52 -13.45 28.01
N THR A 143 7.73 -13.96 27.75
CA THR A 143 8.59 -13.48 26.67
C THR A 143 8.69 -14.57 25.61
N LEU A 144 8.34 -14.21 24.38
CA LEU A 144 8.31 -15.10 23.23
C LEU A 144 9.44 -14.73 22.26
N PRO A 145 10.13 -15.69 21.67
CA PRO A 145 10.89 -15.43 20.45
C PRO A 145 9.91 -15.02 19.35
N VAL A 146 10.34 -14.19 18.42
CA VAL A 146 9.52 -13.73 17.30
C VAL A 146 10.14 -14.22 16.02
N THR A 147 9.33 -14.93 15.23
CA THR A 147 9.68 -15.36 13.88
C THR A 147 9.47 -14.18 12.91
N ASP A 148 10.42 -13.94 12.02
CA ASP A 148 10.39 -12.89 10.99
C ASP A 148 10.89 -13.46 9.66
N ASP A 149 10.19 -14.49 9.14
CA ASP A 149 10.58 -15.24 7.93
C ASP A 149 10.59 -14.37 6.67
N ASN A 150 9.93 -13.23 6.72
CA ASN A 150 9.86 -12.28 5.62
C ASN A 150 10.80 -11.09 5.79
N ASP A 151 11.70 -11.10 6.75
CA ASP A 151 12.64 -10.01 7.04
C ASP A 151 11.96 -8.63 7.18
N VAL A 152 10.76 -8.58 7.76
CA VAL A 152 9.95 -7.35 7.87
C VAL A 152 10.75 -6.22 8.51
N VAL A 153 11.38 -6.50 9.67
CA VAL A 153 12.16 -5.49 10.40
C VAL A 153 13.44 -5.13 9.65
N ALA A 154 14.14 -6.09 9.06
CA ALA A 154 15.37 -5.82 8.31
C ALA A 154 15.10 -4.93 7.09
N ARG A 155 14.06 -5.23 6.32
CA ARG A 155 13.64 -4.43 5.16
C ARG A 155 13.22 -3.02 5.56
N TYR A 156 12.41 -2.90 6.62
CA TYR A 156 12.00 -1.59 7.13
C TYR A 156 13.21 -0.75 7.53
N VAL A 157 14.10 -1.29 8.36
CA VAL A 157 15.29 -0.57 8.86
C VAL A 157 16.21 -0.17 7.71
N ALA A 158 16.47 -1.07 6.77
CA ALA A 158 17.30 -0.76 5.60
C ALA A 158 16.71 0.39 4.76
N SER A 159 15.41 0.32 4.44
CA SER A 159 14.71 1.35 3.67
C SER A 159 14.67 2.68 4.41
N ARG A 160 14.30 2.66 5.70
CA ARG A 160 14.19 3.90 6.49
C ARG A 160 15.54 4.56 6.74
N CYS A 161 16.59 3.78 6.98
CA CYS A 161 17.94 4.33 7.16
C CYS A 161 18.49 4.94 5.86
N LEU A 162 18.19 4.32 4.72
CA LEU A 162 18.53 4.90 3.43
C LEU A 162 17.76 6.22 3.19
N GLU A 163 16.45 6.23 3.46
CA GLU A 163 15.63 7.44 3.35
C GLU A 163 16.19 8.58 4.22
N LEU A 164 16.48 8.31 5.49
CA LEU A 164 17.09 9.29 6.39
C LEU A 164 18.48 9.76 5.93
N ALA A 165 19.25 8.90 5.27
CA ALA A 165 20.53 9.26 4.69
C ALA A 165 20.36 10.15 3.45
N VAL A 166 19.41 9.83 2.58
CA VAL A 166 19.06 10.63 1.40
C VAL A 166 18.50 11.99 1.83
N ASP A 167 17.62 12.03 2.82
CA ASP A 167 17.04 13.28 3.34
C ASP A 167 18.08 14.24 3.90
N ARG A 168 19.19 13.71 4.44
CA ARG A 168 20.32 14.56 4.89
C ARG A 168 21.15 15.14 3.77
N VAL A 169 21.05 14.59 2.56
CA VAL A 169 21.82 15.01 1.37
C VAL A 169 20.95 15.83 0.42
N ALA A 170 19.83 15.25 0.01
CA ALA A 170 18.87 15.90 -0.89
C ALA A 170 17.51 15.19 -0.80
N PRO A 171 16.57 15.63 0.05
CA PRO A 171 15.22 15.10 0.08
C PRO A 171 14.59 15.05 -1.31
N LEU A 172 13.93 13.94 -1.61
CA LEU A 172 13.22 13.70 -2.86
C LEU A 172 11.71 13.87 -2.66
N ARG A 173 11.06 14.67 -3.50
CA ARG A 173 9.61 14.84 -3.48
C ARG A 173 9.07 15.05 -4.88
N PHE A 174 7.88 14.53 -5.15
CA PHE A 174 7.16 14.89 -6.36
C PHE A 174 6.50 16.25 -6.19
N ALA A 175 6.43 17.02 -7.28
CA ALA A 175 5.59 18.21 -7.34
C ALA A 175 4.11 17.83 -7.26
N ASP A 176 3.28 18.71 -6.71
CA ASP A 176 1.86 18.46 -6.49
C ASP A 176 1.00 18.61 -7.75
N ARG A 177 1.62 18.84 -8.91
CA ARG A 177 0.93 19.05 -10.18
C ARG A 177 1.49 18.13 -11.25
N VAL A 178 0.60 17.61 -12.09
CA VAL A 178 0.95 17.00 -13.37
C VAL A 178 0.80 18.09 -14.43
N ARG A 179 1.84 18.32 -15.22
CA ARG A 179 1.72 19.23 -16.39
C ARG A 179 1.16 18.41 -17.54
N VAL A 180 0.13 18.91 -18.18
CA VAL A 180 -0.51 18.30 -19.34
C VAL A 180 -0.61 19.34 -20.43
N ASP A 181 0.01 19.09 -21.58
CA ASP A 181 0.01 20.08 -22.68
C ASP A 181 -1.33 20.09 -23.42
N ARG A 182 -1.96 18.93 -23.59
CA ARG A 182 -3.27 18.73 -24.24
C ARG A 182 -4.08 17.75 -23.41
N PRO A 183 -4.99 18.26 -22.55
CA PRO A 183 -5.90 17.41 -21.78
C PRO A 183 -6.83 16.60 -22.68
N GLY A 184 -7.27 15.43 -22.20
CA GLY A 184 -8.22 14.55 -22.84
C GLY A 184 -7.72 13.13 -22.99
N GLU A 185 -8.54 12.28 -23.59
CA GLU A 185 -8.24 10.87 -23.79
C GLU A 185 -6.91 10.65 -24.55
N GLY A 186 -6.10 9.70 -24.07
CA GLY A 186 -4.78 9.39 -24.62
C GLY A 186 -3.70 10.42 -24.31
N SER A 187 -4.00 11.44 -23.49
CA SER A 187 -3.02 12.49 -23.13
C SER A 187 -1.79 11.93 -22.43
N THR A 188 -0.68 12.58 -22.65
CA THR A 188 0.55 12.40 -21.84
C THR A 188 0.75 13.62 -20.95
N GLY A 189 1.33 13.38 -19.77
CA GLY A 189 1.66 14.43 -18.83
C GLY A 189 3.13 14.41 -18.47
N THR A 190 3.52 15.28 -17.57
CA THR A 190 4.88 15.32 -16.99
C THR A 190 4.77 15.41 -15.48
N LEU A 191 5.28 14.40 -14.79
CA LEU A 191 5.59 14.47 -13.36
C LEU A 191 6.94 15.13 -13.16
N VAL A 192 7.13 15.81 -12.05
CA VAL A 192 8.42 16.42 -11.71
C VAL A 192 8.88 15.87 -10.36
N LEU A 193 9.99 15.13 -10.38
CA LEU A 193 10.68 14.72 -9.15
C LEU A 193 11.70 15.81 -8.80
N VAL A 194 11.55 16.40 -7.62
CA VAL A 194 12.40 17.48 -7.11
C VAL A 194 13.36 16.89 -6.09
N ALA A 195 14.65 17.08 -6.32
CA ALA A 195 15.72 16.85 -5.36
C ALA A 195 16.21 18.20 -4.82
N ARG A 196 16.09 18.40 -3.53
CA ARG A 196 16.44 19.66 -2.86
C ARG A 196 17.71 19.49 -2.01
N PRO A 197 18.89 19.92 -2.48
CA PRO A 197 20.13 19.85 -1.70
C PRO A 197 20.02 20.56 -0.36
N THR A 198 20.67 19.99 0.65
CA THR A 198 20.63 20.50 2.03
C THR A 198 21.75 21.48 2.35
N GLY A 199 22.74 21.60 1.48
CA GLY A 199 23.93 22.43 1.69
C GLY A 199 25.07 21.72 2.41
N VAL A 200 24.89 20.47 2.88
CA VAL A 200 25.96 19.69 3.51
C VAL A 200 26.97 19.26 2.45
N PRO A 201 28.25 19.70 2.49
CA PRO A 201 29.18 19.44 1.41
C PRO A 201 29.63 17.97 1.35
N GLY A 202 30.16 17.55 0.21
CA GLY A 202 30.87 16.30 0.03
C GLY A 202 30.02 15.08 -0.32
N HIS A 203 28.71 15.21 -0.49
CA HIS A 203 27.82 14.11 -0.84
C HIS A 203 27.26 14.24 -2.26
N VAL A 204 27.02 13.08 -2.88
CA VAL A 204 26.43 12.98 -4.23
C VAL A 204 25.34 11.94 -4.26
N LEU A 205 24.14 12.37 -4.64
CA LEU A 205 23.01 11.49 -4.93
C LEU A 205 22.86 11.35 -6.45
N ARG A 206 22.86 10.11 -6.96
CA ARG A 206 22.51 9.81 -8.34
C ARG A 206 21.17 9.11 -8.38
N ILE A 207 20.29 9.54 -9.27
CA ILE A 207 19.01 8.88 -9.53
C ILE A 207 19.17 8.10 -10.83
N ASP A 208 19.19 6.77 -10.71
CA ASP A 208 19.44 5.88 -11.83
C ASP A 208 18.16 5.55 -12.59
N ALA A 209 17.05 5.34 -11.86
CA ALA A 209 15.74 5.06 -12.44
C ALA A 209 14.60 5.41 -11.49
N VAL A 210 13.44 5.68 -12.07
CA VAL A 210 12.15 5.75 -11.36
C VAL A 210 11.22 4.73 -12.00
N GLY A 211 10.72 3.77 -11.21
CA GLY A 211 9.76 2.77 -11.66
C GLY A 211 8.35 3.35 -11.78
N GLY A 212 7.54 2.79 -12.66
CA GLY A 212 6.11 3.09 -12.71
C GLY A 212 5.35 2.52 -11.51
N THR A 213 4.08 2.86 -11.44
CA THR A 213 3.09 2.31 -10.50
C THR A 213 2.05 1.51 -11.28
N PRO A 214 1.11 0.79 -10.65
CA PRO A 214 0.00 0.17 -11.37
C PRO A 214 -0.82 1.16 -12.20
N LEU A 215 -0.95 2.41 -11.74
CA LEU A 215 -1.73 3.46 -12.40
C LEU A 215 -0.92 4.27 -13.41
N LEU A 216 0.34 4.57 -13.13
CA LEU A 216 1.15 5.53 -13.89
C LEU A 216 2.45 4.90 -14.38
N GLY A 217 2.69 4.98 -15.68
CA GLY A 217 3.89 4.46 -16.33
C GLY A 217 4.67 5.53 -17.08
N ALA A 218 5.92 5.21 -17.42
CA ALA A 218 6.69 6.06 -18.29
C ALA A 218 6.03 6.16 -19.68
N ALA A 219 6.01 7.35 -20.27
CA ALA A 219 5.47 7.54 -21.61
C ALA A 219 6.24 6.72 -22.66
N ALA A 220 7.51 6.44 -22.38
CA ALA A 220 8.35 5.53 -23.19
C ALA A 220 9.14 4.58 -22.29
N GLY A 221 9.14 3.29 -22.65
CA GLY A 221 9.86 2.24 -21.91
C GLY A 221 9.20 1.82 -20.60
N ALA A 222 9.87 0.96 -19.83
CA ALA A 222 9.36 0.37 -18.60
C ALA A 222 9.60 1.23 -17.34
N ALA A 223 10.51 2.22 -17.42
CA ALA A 223 10.86 3.11 -16.31
C ALA A 223 11.51 4.38 -16.85
N TRP A 224 11.41 5.46 -16.08
CA TRP A 224 12.16 6.68 -16.36
C TRP A 224 13.62 6.52 -15.96
N ARG A 225 14.54 7.02 -16.81
CA ARG A 225 15.99 7.04 -16.55
C ARG A 225 16.55 8.48 -16.65
N PRO A 226 16.22 9.32 -15.65
CA PRO A 226 16.52 10.75 -15.72
C PRO A 226 18.02 11.07 -15.64
N ARG A 227 18.88 10.10 -15.30
CA ARG A 227 20.33 10.29 -15.11
C ARG A 227 20.69 11.48 -14.22
N GLY A 228 19.82 11.76 -13.23
CA GLY A 228 19.99 12.87 -12.31
C GLY A 228 21.22 12.69 -11.42
N ARG A 229 22.07 13.73 -11.36
CA ARG A 229 23.19 13.81 -10.41
C ARG A 229 23.04 15.06 -9.56
N VAL A 230 22.83 14.87 -8.27
CA VAL A 230 22.55 15.92 -7.31
C VAL A 230 23.72 16.01 -6.35
N ARG A 231 24.40 17.14 -6.30
CA ARG A 231 25.37 17.46 -5.25
C ARG A 231 24.61 18.03 -4.06
N SER A 232 25.00 17.65 -2.88
CA SER A 232 24.36 18.13 -1.63
C SER A 232 24.54 19.63 -1.37
N ASP A 233 25.54 20.23 -1.98
CA ASP A 233 25.87 21.67 -1.96
C ASP A 233 25.51 22.41 -3.28
N GLY A 234 24.82 21.71 -4.19
CA GLY A 234 24.45 22.22 -5.51
C GLY A 234 23.06 22.86 -5.56
N PRO A 235 22.61 23.26 -6.75
CA PRO A 235 21.26 23.79 -6.96
C PRO A 235 20.19 22.69 -6.85
N VAL A 236 18.94 23.12 -6.62
CA VAL A 236 17.77 22.26 -6.69
C VAL A 236 17.66 21.63 -8.08
N GLN A 237 17.51 20.32 -8.12
CA GLN A 237 17.31 19.57 -9.37
C GLN A 237 15.84 19.25 -9.56
N ARG A 238 15.35 19.42 -10.79
CA ARG A 238 14.00 19.07 -11.22
C ARG A 238 14.11 18.05 -12.35
N LEU A 239 13.66 16.85 -12.10
CA LEU A 239 13.71 15.75 -13.05
C LEU A 239 12.32 15.56 -13.66
N GLU A 240 12.22 15.82 -14.94
CA GLU A 240 10.97 15.68 -15.69
C GLU A 240 10.79 14.21 -16.09
N LEU A 241 9.61 13.70 -15.81
CA LEU A 241 9.23 12.31 -16.01
C LEU A 241 7.96 12.28 -16.88
N PRO A 242 8.10 12.18 -18.20
CA PRO A 242 6.94 12.04 -19.09
C PRO A 242 6.11 10.82 -18.71
N VAL A 243 4.82 11.03 -18.42
CA VAL A 243 3.94 10.02 -17.83
C VAL A 243 2.71 9.79 -18.70
N ARG A 244 2.22 8.56 -18.70
CA ARG A 244 0.91 8.15 -19.21
C ARG A 244 0.26 7.18 -18.21
N PRO A 245 -1.06 6.97 -18.28
CA PRO A 245 -1.67 5.85 -17.58
C PRO A 245 -1.02 4.53 -17.99
N ALA A 246 -0.74 3.68 -17.02
CA ALA A 246 -0.23 2.32 -17.27
C ALA A 246 -1.38 1.35 -17.55
N ARG A 247 -2.55 1.62 -16.93
CA ARG A 247 -3.80 0.87 -17.06
C ARG A 247 -4.98 1.83 -16.93
N CYS A 248 -6.09 1.50 -17.60
CA CYS A 248 -7.32 2.30 -17.61
C CYS A 248 -8.55 1.54 -17.07
N ASP A 249 -8.38 0.38 -16.47
CA ASP A 249 -9.49 -0.37 -15.88
C ASP A 249 -9.89 0.18 -14.51
N ASP A 250 -11.16 0.06 -14.14
CA ASP A 250 -11.72 0.58 -12.88
C ASP A 250 -10.99 0.05 -11.64
N HIS A 251 -10.47 -1.18 -11.71
CA HIS A 251 -9.79 -1.81 -10.58
C HIS A 251 -8.54 -1.04 -10.15
N VAL A 252 -7.76 -0.53 -11.12
CA VAL A 252 -6.53 0.22 -10.80
C VAL A 252 -6.80 1.53 -10.08
N PHE A 253 -7.94 2.17 -10.31
CA PHE A 253 -8.34 3.39 -9.60
C PHE A 253 -8.79 3.14 -8.16
N MET A 254 -9.15 1.90 -7.83
CA MET A 254 -9.48 1.48 -6.45
C MET A 254 -8.24 1.06 -5.64
N GLU A 255 -7.12 0.75 -6.29
CA GLU A 255 -5.84 0.41 -5.65
C GLU A 255 -5.13 1.65 -5.08
N SER A 256 -5.70 2.26 -4.04
CA SER A 256 -5.26 3.57 -3.51
C SER A 256 -3.85 3.59 -2.90
N ALA A 257 -3.35 2.48 -2.35
CA ALA A 257 -2.12 2.49 -1.55
C ALA A 257 -0.81 2.53 -2.36
N GLY A 258 -0.82 2.03 -3.61
CA GLY A 258 0.35 1.94 -4.49
C GLY A 258 0.34 2.86 -5.69
N ALA A 259 -0.82 3.43 -6.05
CA ALA A 259 -1.05 4.16 -7.30
C ALA A 259 -0.13 5.38 -7.52
N THR A 260 0.36 5.99 -6.44
CA THR A 260 1.21 7.20 -6.47
C THR A 260 2.48 7.06 -5.62
N ALA A 261 2.94 5.82 -5.44
CA ALA A 261 4.16 5.48 -4.70
C ALA A 261 5.19 4.89 -5.68
N PHE A 262 6.24 5.64 -5.97
CA PHE A 262 7.23 5.32 -7.01
C PHE A 262 8.49 4.72 -6.40
N LEU A 263 8.96 3.61 -6.93
CA LEU A 263 10.26 3.05 -6.56
C LEU A 263 11.36 3.82 -7.28
N VAL A 264 12.20 4.51 -6.53
CA VAL A 264 13.35 5.27 -7.05
C VAL A 264 14.63 4.49 -6.77
N SER A 265 15.28 4.01 -7.83
CA SER A 265 16.61 3.41 -7.75
C SER A 265 17.67 4.50 -7.80
N LEU A 266 18.59 4.48 -6.86
CA LEU A 266 19.56 5.57 -6.68
C LEU A 266 20.92 5.05 -6.17
N ARG A 267 21.90 5.94 -6.18
CA ARG A 267 23.17 5.74 -5.50
C ARG A 267 23.48 6.94 -4.62
N LEU A 268 23.71 6.70 -3.35
CA LEU A 268 24.21 7.70 -2.42
C LEU A 268 25.70 7.45 -2.18
N ASP A 269 26.55 8.40 -2.57
CA ASP A 269 28.02 8.28 -2.50
C ASP A 269 28.55 6.97 -3.12
N GLY A 270 27.99 6.60 -4.28
CA GLY A 270 28.32 5.39 -5.01
C GLY A 270 27.64 4.11 -4.52
N ARG A 271 27.03 4.11 -3.34
CA ARG A 271 26.33 2.94 -2.76
C ARG A 271 24.93 2.83 -3.36
N PRO A 272 24.56 1.73 -3.99
CA PRO A 272 23.25 1.55 -4.57
C PRO A 272 22.18 1.36 -3.48
N GLY A 273 20.96 1.79 -3.82
CA GLY A 273 19.79 1.59 -2.98
C GLY A 273 18.50 1.93 -3.73
N SER A 274 17.38 1.66 -3.09
CA SER A 274 16.06 1.99 -3.63
C SER A 274 15.17 2.55 -2.53
N LEU A 275 14.39 3.60 -2.86
CA LEU A 275 13.43 4.22 -1.98
C LEU A 275 12.05 4.24 -2.63
N VAL A 276 11.01 4.09 -1.83
CA VAL A 276 9.65 4.41 -2.24
C VAL A 276 9.37 5.87 -1.93
N VAL A 277 9.27 6.69 -2.97
CA VAL A 277 8.89 8.10 -2.86
C VAL A 277 7.41 8.23 -3.15
N ARG A 278 6.63 8.63 -2.14
CA ARG A 278 5.19 8.84 -2.26
C ARG A 278 4.89 10.29 -2.62
N MET A 279 3.89 10.49 -3.46
CA MET A 279 3.35 11.83 -3.67
C MET A 279 2.66 12.33 -2.40
N SER A 280 2.59 13.64 -2.23
CA SER A 280 1.72 14.27 -1.23
C SER A 280 0.24 13.95 -1.55
N PRO A 281 -0.69 14.13 -0.61
CA PRO A 281 -2.12 13.97 -0.90
C PRO A 281 -2.59 14.83 -2.09
N ALA A 282 -2.11 16.06 -2.21
CA ALA A 282 -2.44 16.96 -3.33
C ALA A 282 -1.87 16.44 -4.65
N GLY A 283 -0.61 16.02 -4.67
CA GLY A 283 0.04 15.44 -5.84
C GLY A 283 -0.61 14.12 -6.26
N ALA A 284 -0.99 13.27 -5.31
CA ALA A 284 -1.69 12.02 -5.57
C ALA A 284 -3.06 12.28 -6.22
N SER A 285 -3.84 13.24 -5.69
CA SER A 285 -5.12 13.62 -6.29
C SER A 285 -4.96 14.15 -7.71
N ALA A 286 -3.96 15.01 -7.96
CA ALA A 286 -3.69 15.53 -9.30
C ALA A 286 -3.26 14.43 -10.28
N ALA A 287 -2.46 13.47 -9.84
CA ALA A 287 -2.00 12.36 -10.66
C ALA A 287 -3.12 11.37 -11.00
N ILE A 288 -4.05 11.12 -10.06
CA ILE A 288 -5.23 10.28 -10.29
C ILE A 288 -6.21 10.98 -11.24
N ALA A 289 -6.43 12.29 -11.05
CA ALA A 289 -7.27 13.09 -11.94
C ALA A 289 -6.73 13.07 -13.39
N PHE A 290 -5.43 13.31 -13.56
CA PHE A 290 -4.76 13.17 -14.86
C PHE A 290 -4.98 11.79 -15.48
N ALA A 291 -4.82 10.72 -14.71
CA ALA A 291 -4.98 9.36 -15.22
C ALA A 291 -6.42 9.11 -15.66
N ARG A 292 -7.43 9.56 -14.89
CA ARG A 292 -8.85 9.45 -15.27
C ARG A 292 -9.15 10.19 -16.56
N ASP A 293 -8.78 11.45 -16.65
CA ASP A 293 -8.98 12.29 -17.84
C ASP A 293 -8.32 11.67 -19.08
N SER A 294 -7.08 11.18 -18.94
CA SER A 294 -6.36 10.50 -20.01
C SER A 294 -6.94 9.14 -20.41
N CYS A 295 -7.68 8.48 -19.51
CA CYS A 295 -8.39 7.22 -19.77
C CYS A 295 -9.83 7.44 -20.29
N GLY A 296 -10.34 8.68 -20.39
CA GLY A 296 -11.71 8.98 -20.82
C GLY A 296 -12.77 8.68 -19.75
N HIS A 297 -12.43 8.74 -18.44
CA HIS A 297 -13.34 8.52 -17.30
C HIS A 297 -13.89 9.82 -16.73
#